data_97a4e45bfac5ef2eebc26467f1ce7406
#
_entry.id   97a4e45bfac5ef2eebc26467f1ce7406
#
_cell.length_a   1.000
_cell.length_b   1.000
_cell.length_c   1.000
_cell.angle_alpha   90.00
_cell.angle_beta   90.00
_cell.angle_gamma   90.00
#
_symmetry.space_group_name_H-M   'P 1'
#
loop_
_entity.id
_entity.type
_entity.pdbx_description
1 polymer ?
#
loop_
_entity_poly.entity_id
_entity_poly.type
_entity_poly.pdbx_seq_one_letter_code
_entity_poly.pdbx_strand_id
1 'polypeptide(L)'
;MSSLEGKSALVTGAGRGIGEATARKLAACGARVLVNDLDADVAEAVAASIPGAVAFPADLTDPAAADVVVGAALEAFGGLDIVVNNAGYIWHSAIHNMSDEQWDAMLDIHASAQFRILRAYGRWLRQNASADSPTRKVVNISSTMGVHGGATQLAYSAGKAAVVGITKTLAKEWGRFNVTVNAVAFGAIETRLTSPYEREPNISVVKGQQRKVGLSLEQIEAAKQASPLGRMGTPEDAANSIYLMCAPESDWITGEVILASGGVRS
;
A
#
# COMPACT_ATOMS: atom_id res chain seq x y z
N MET A 1 -3.48 27.01 2.19
CA MET A 1 -4.16 26.08 1.27
C MET A 1 -3.66 24.70 1.61
N SER A 2 -4.52 23.71 1.55
CA SER A 2 -4.10 22.32 1.78
C SER A 2 -3.28 21.86 0.56
N SER A 3 -2.19 21.11 0.78
CA SER A 3 -1.19 20.79 -0.25
C SER A 3 -1.70 19.90 -1.38
N LEU A 4 -2.83 19.19 -1.15
CA LEU A 4 -3.47 18.29 -2.13
C LEU A 4 -4.86 18.80 -2.57
N GLU A 5 -5.15 20.08 -2.41
CA GLU A 5 -6.43 20.67 -2.82
C GLU A 5 -6.70 20.41 -4.30
N GLY A 6 -7.91 19.90 -4.60
CA GLY A 6 -8.34 19.56 -5.95
C GLY A 6 -7.76 18.26 -6.52
N LYS A 7 -6.84 17.59 -5.83
CA LYS A 7 -6.27 16.30 -6.25
C LYS A 7 -7.26 15.16 -6.01
N SER A 8 -7.11 14.10 -6.79
CA SER A 8 -7.86 12.86 -6.65
C SER A 8 -6.90 11.70 -6.34
N ALA A 9 -7.31 10.80 -5.44
CA ALA A 9 -6.49 9.70 -4.98
C ALA A 9 -7.26 8.37 -4.98
N LEU A 10 -6.61 7.30 -5.39
CA LEU A 10 -7.02 5.92 -5.17
C LEU A 10 -6.10 5.32 -4.09
N VAL A 11 -6.69 4.79 -3.02
CA VAL A 11 -5.95 4.03 -1.99
C VAL A 11 -6.51 2.62 -1.92
N THR A 12 -5.67 1.61 -2.18
CA THR A 12 -6.07 0.21 -2.12
C THR A 12 -5.83 -0.38 -0.73
N GLY A 13 -6.71 -1.31 -0.29
CA GLY A 13 -6.67 -1.84 1.07
C GLY A 13 -6.88 -0.75 2.12
N ALA A 14 -7.80 0.18 1.84
CA ALA A 14 -7.97 1.41 2.62
C ALA A 14 -9.07 1.33 3.69
N GLY A 15 -9.66 0.14 3.91
CA GLY A 15 -10.66 -0.06 4.96
C GLY A 15 -10.09 -0.17 6.37
N ARG A 16 -8.76 -0.32 6.54
CA ARG A 16 -8.12 -0.55 7.84
C ARG A 16 -6.66 -0.10 7.85
N GLY A 17 -6.13 0.10 9.06
CA GLY A 17 -4.71 0.23 9.35
C GLY A 17 -4.01 1.30 8.52
N ILE A 18 -2.91 0.94 7.86
CA ILE A 18 -2.09 1.90 7.07
C ILE A 18 -2.91 2.53 5.95
N GLY A 19 -3.72 1.72 5.23
CA GLY A 19 -4.53 2.22 4.11
C GLY A 19 -5.60 3.20 4.56
N GLU A 20 -6.32 2.91 5.65
CA GLU A 20 -7.29 3.82 6.26
C GLU A 20 -6.63 5.13 6.71
N ALA A 21 -5.54 5.02 7.48
CA ALA A 21 -4.80 6.20 7.93
C ALA A 21 -4.31 7.05 6.75
N THR A 22 -3.88 6.40 5.66
CA THR A 22 -3.47 7.07 4.42
C THR A 22 -4.64 7.78 3.74
N ALA A 23 -5.78 7.12 3.58
CA ALA A 23 -6.97 7.73 2.99
C ALA A 23 -7.41 8.98 3.77
N ARG A 24 -7.47 8.87 5.10
CA ARG A 24 -7.77 10.00 6.00
C ARG A 24 -6.73 11.13 5.89
N LYS A 25 -5.46 10.79 5.84
CA LYS A 25 -4.38 11.78 5.72
C LYS A 25 -4.44 12.54 4.41
N LEU A 26 -4.62 11.85 3.27
CA LEU A 26 -4.73 12.49 1.96
C LEU A 26 -5.96 13.39 1.89
N ALA A 27 -7.10 12.92 2.41
CA ALA A 27 -8.34 13.71 2.47
C ALA A 27 -8.18 14.95 3.37
N ALA A 28 -7.59 14.82 4.56
CA ALA A 28 -7.29 15.94 5.44
C ALA A 28 -6.36 16.98 4.79
N CYS A 29 -5.54 16.55 3.81
CA CYS A 29 -4.71 17.42 2.99
C CYS A 29 -5.41 17.94 1.71
N GLY A 30 -6.72 17.70 1.53
CA GLY A 30 -7.55 18.26 0.47
C GLY A 30 -7.81 17.36 -0.74
N ALA A 31 -7.30 16.13 -0.75
CA ALA A 31 -7.59 15.19 -1.84
C ALA A 31 -8.99 14.58 -1.73
N ARG A 32 -9.63 14.35 -2.87
CA ARG A 32 -10.80 13.45 -2.97
C ARG A 32 -10.31 12.02 -3.06
N VAL A 33 -10.83 11.12 -2.22
CA VAL A 33 -10.25 9.77 -2.08
C VAL A 33 -11.25 8.69 -2.47
N LEU A 34 -10.85 7.76 -3.34
CA LEU A 34 -11.53 6.48 -3.51
C LEU A 34 -10.89 5.47 -2.56
N VAL A 35 -11.72 4.91 -1.70
CA VAL A 35 -11.38 3.89 -0.68
C VAL A 35 -11.70 2.52 -1.26
N ASN A 36 -10.68 1.76 -1.65
CA ASN A 36 -10.87 0.38 -2.05
C ASN A 36 -10.45 -0.57 -0.92
N ASP A 37 -11.26 -1.57 -0.65
CA ASP A 37 -10.92 -2.72 0.21
C ASP A 37 -11.63 -3.98 -0.31
N LEU A 38 -11.18 -5.16 0.13
CA LEU A 38 -11.85 -6.42 -0.13
C LEU A 38 -13.21 -6.48 0.58
N ASP A 39 -13.26 -5.97 1.81
CA ASP A 39 -14.41 -6.02 2.69
C ASP A 39 -15.28 -4.76 2.50
N ALA A 40 -16.48 -4.91 1.96
CA ALA A 40 -17.39 -3.80 1.65
C ALA A 40 -17.72 -2.94 2.88
N ASP A 41 -18.11 -3.59 3.98
CA ASP A 41 -18.54 -2.89 5.20
C ASP A 41 -17.48 -1.92 5.72
N VAL A 42 -16.19 -2.30 5.66
CA VAL A 42 -15.12 -1.44 6.17
C VAL A 42 -14.74 -0.34 5.17
N ALA A 43 -14.79 -0.63 3.86
CA ALA A 43 -14.56 0.38 2.82
C ALA A 43 -15.63 1.47 2.91
N GLU A 44 -16.90 1.08 3.03
CA GLU A 44 -18.05 1.98 3.16
C GLU A 44 -17.98 2.79 4.46
N ALA A 45 -17.67 2.16 5.59
CA ALA A 45 -17.53 2.84 6.87
C ALA A 45 -16.44 3.93 6.85
N VAL A 46 -15.28 3.63 6.25
CA VAL A 46 -14.18 4.59 6.11
C VAL A 46 -14.59 5.72 5.18
N ALA A 47 -15.14 5.42 4.00
CA ALA A 47 -15.56 6.44 3.05
C ALA A 47 -16.65 7.35 3.64
N ALA A 48 -17.65 6.80 4.32
CA ALA A 48 -18.70 7.58 4.98
C ALA A 48 -18.18 8.56 6.05
N SER A 49 -17.03 8.26 6.65
CA SER A 49 -16.39 9.10 7.67
C SER A 49 -15.45 10.17 7.09
N ILE A 50 -15.22 10.18 5.78
CA ILE A 50 -14.34 11.12 5.08
C ILE A 50 -15.21 11.96 4.11
N PRO A 51 -15.33 13.28 4.28
CA PRO A 51 -16.11 14.11 3.38
C PRO A 51 -15.68 13.97 1.92
N GLY A 52 -16.62 13.63 1.03
CA GLY A 52 -16.39 13.51 -0.41
C GLY A 52 -15.59 12.25 -0.85
N ALA A 53 -15.31 11.31 0.06
CA ALA A 53 -14.73 10.04 -0.32
C ALA A 53 -15.78 9.10 -0.94
N VAL A 54 -15.29 8.19 -1.79
CA VAL A 54 -16.08 7.17 -2.47
C VAL A 54 -15.59 5.79 -2.07
N ALA A 55 -16.47 4.90 -1.62
CA ALA A 55 -16.12 3.49 -1.40
C ALA A 55 -16.23 2.71 -2.70
N PHE A 56 -15.28 1.82 -2.94
CA PHE A 56 -15.35 0.85 -4.03
C PHE A 56 -14.78 -0.50 -3.60
N PRO A 57 -15.62 -1.36 -3.03
CA PRO A 57 -15.19 -2.71 -2.61
C PRO A 57 -14.83 -3.57 -3.84
N ALA A 58 -13.65 -4.19 -3.80
CA ALA A 58 -13.23 -5.13 -4.85
C ALA A 58 -12.06 -6.00 -4.38
N ASP A 59 -12.05 -7.26 -4.84
CA ASP A 59 -10.93 -8.17 -4.69
C ASP A 59 -9.89 -7.94 -5.79
N LEU A 60 -8.76 -7.32 -5.47
CA LEU A 60 -7.71 -6.99 -6.44
C LEU A 60 -6.93 -8.21 -6.95
N THR A 61 -7.17 -9.39 -6.40
CA THR A 61 -6.63 -10.63 -6.97
C THR A 61 -7.48 -11.14 -8.14
N ASP A 62 -8.73 -10.66 -8.29
CA ASP A 62 -9.49 -10.86 -9.53
C ASP A 62 -8.82 -10.05 -10.67
N PRO A 63 -8.41 -10.71 -11.78
CA PRO A 63 -7.78 -10.04 -12.91
C PRO A 63 -8.60 -8.89 -13.52
N ALA A 64 -9.93 -8.90 -13.41
CA ALA A 64 -10.82 -7.88 -13.94
C ALA A 64 -10.98 -6.68 -12.98
N ALA A 65 -10.77 -6.86 -11.69
CA ALA A 65 -11.07 -5.84 -10.68
C ALA A 65 -10.27 -4.54 -10.89
N ALA A 66 -9.03 -4.62 -11.33
CA ALA A 66 -8.16 -3.45 -11.47
C ALA A 66 -8.69 -2.43 -12.49
N ASP A 67 -9.19 -2.89 -13.64
CA ASP A 67 -9.77 -2.01 -14.66
C ASP A 67 -11.04 -1.32 -14.13
N VAL A 68 -11.86 -2.03 -13.34
CA VAL A 68 -13.09 -1.50 -12.77
C VAL A 68 -12.79 -0.49 -11.65
N VAL A 69 -11.85 -0.79 -10.74
CA VAL A 69 -11.45 0.10 -9.63
C VAL A 69 -10.87 1.41 -10.17
N VAL A 70 -9.93 1.33 -11.12
CA VAL A 70 -9.35 2.54 -11.73
C VAL A 70 -10.41 3.30 -12.52
N GLY A 71 -11.28 2.61 -13.28
CA GLY A 71 -12.40 3.22 -13.98
C GLY A 71 -13.34 3.99 -13.05
N ALA A 72 -13.71 3.40 -11.91
CA ALA A 72 -14.56 4.05 -10.91
C ALA A 72 -13.92 5.32 -10.32
N ALA A 73 -12.60 5.33 -10.07
CA ALA A 73 -11.90 6.53 -9.61
C ALA A 73 -11.91 7.63 -10.67
N LEU A 74 -11.69 7.27 -11.94
CA LEU A 74 -11.72 8.21 -13.06
C LEU A 74 -13.11 8.79 -13.28
N GLU A 75 -14.15 7.97 -13.19
CA GLU A 75 -15.55 8.39 -13.29
C GLU A 75 -15.95 9.34 -12.15
N ALA A 76 -15.63 8.97 -10.91
CA ALA A 76 -15.98 9.74 -9.73
C ALA A 76 -15.30 11.12 -9.69
N PHE A 77 -14.08 11.23 -10.20
CA PHE A 77 -13.25 12.43 -10.00
C PHE A 77 -12.88 13.18 -11.28
N GLY A 78 -13.15 12.62 -12.45
CA GLY A 78 -12.76 13.19 -13.75
C GLY A 78 -11.27 13.06 -14.09
N GLY A 79 -10.50 12.37 -13.23
CA GLY A 79 -9.06 12.12 -13.38
C GLY A 79 -8.50 11.43 -12.15
N LEU A 80 -7.22 11.03 -12.21
CA LEU A 80 -6.55 10.36 -11.09
C LEU A 80 -5.13 10.90 -10.96
N ASP A 81 -4.87 11.61 -9.86
CA ASP A 81 -3.58 12.27 -9.59
C ASP A 81 -2.66 11.40 -8.73
N ILE A 82 -3.24 10.62 -7.79
CA ILE A 82 -2.49 9.86 -6.80
C ILE A 82 -2.98 8.42 -6.78
N VAL A 83 -2.06 7.47 -6.89
CA VAL A 83 -2.35 6.03 -6.72
C VAL A 83 -1.48 5.50 -5.59
N VAL A 84 -2.10 4.98 -4.52
CA VAL A 84 -1.42 4.30 -3.42
C VAL A 84 -1.76 2.82 -3.45
N ASN A 85 -0.80 1.99 -3.86
CA ASN A 85 -0.91 0.54 -3.88
C ASN A 85 -0.52 -0.02 -2.51
N ASN A 86 -1.51 -0.11 -1.59
CA ASN A 86 -1.29 -0.55 -0.23
C ASN A 86 -1.89 -1.94 0.07
N ALA A 87 -2.89 -2.40 -0.68
CA ALA A 87 -3.56 -3.67 -0.41
C ALA A 87 -2.59 -4.83 -0.20
N GLY A 88 -2.85 -5.62 0.82
CA GLY A 88 -2.03 -6.79 1.13
C GLY A 88 -2.35 -7.41 2.48
N TYR A 89 -1.89 -8.63 2.65
CA TYR A 89 -1.95 -9.39 3.90
C TYR A 89 -0.70 -10.25 4.04
N ILE A 90 -0.57 -10.97 5.15
CA ILE A 90 0.58 -11.83 5.43
C ILE A 90 0.16 -13.28 5.56
N TRP A 91 1.00 -14.19 5.04
CA TRP A 91 0.87 -15.62 5.23
C TRP A 91 2.27 -16.23 5.33
N HIS A 92 2.73 -16.39 6.56
CA HIS A 92 4.09 -16.82 6.83
C HIS A 92 4.22 -18.33 6.86
N SER A 93 5.33 -18.87 6.34
CA SER A 93 5.72 -20.25 6.46
C SER A 93 7.23 -20.38 6.25
N ALA A 94 7.88 -21.32 6.96
CA ALA A 94 9.23 -21.74 6.59
C ALA A 94 9.19 -22.44 5.22
N ILE A 95 10.24 -22.29 4.41
CA ILE A 95 10.25 -22.77 3.02
C ILE A 95 9.86 -24.24 2.86
N HIS A 96 10.36 -25.10 3.75
CA HIS A 96 10.09 -26.55 3.70
C HIS A 96 8.63 -26.92 4.06
N ASN A 97 7.85 -26.00 4.60
CA ASN A 97 6.42 -26.16 4.92
C ASN A 97 5.53 -25.25 4.07
N MET A 98 6.09 -24.42 3.20
CA MET A 98 5.34 -23.49 2.36
C MET A 98 4.64 -24.26 1.24
N SER A 99 3.33 -24.09 1.10
CA SER A 99 2.60 -24.63 -0.03
C SER A 99 2.66 -23.70 -1.25
N ASP A 100 2.44 -24.25 -2.44
CA ASP A 100 2.32 -23.46 -3.67
C ASP A 100 1.18 -22.43 -3.54
N GLU A 101 0.07 -22.79 -2.89
CA GLU A 101 -1.03 -21.87 -2.61
C GLU A 101 -0.59 -20.65 -1.79
N GLN A 102 0.25 -20.87 -0.77
CA GLN A 102 0.80 -19.74 0.03
C GLN A 102 1.71 -18.84 -0.80
N TRP A 103 2.56 -19.45 -1.62
CA TRP A 103 3.45 -18.74 -2.53
C TRP A 103 2.66 -17.92 -3.53
N ASP A 104 1.73 -18.53 -4.25
CA ASP A 104 0.92 -17.88 -5.28
C ASP A 104 0.06 -16.75 -4.69
N ALA A 105 -0.58 -16.98 -3.54
CA ALA A 105 -1.39 -15.98 -2.87
C ALA A 105 -0.59 -14.73 -2.48
N MET A 106 0.65 -14.90 -2.00
CA MET A 106 1.51 -13.76 -1.64
C MET A 106 2.00 -13.00 -2.87
N LEU A 107 2.38 -13.69 -3.94
CA LEU A 107 2.77 -13.03 -5.19
C LEU A 107 1.57 -12.35 -5.86
N ASP A 108 0.40 -12.98 -5.82
CA ASP A 108 -0.78 -12.41 -6.46
C ASP A 108 -1.21 -11.10 -5.80
N ILE A 109 -1.34 -11.05 -4.48
CA ILE A 109 -1.76 -9.82 -3.81
C ILE A 109 -0.67 -8.74 -3.79
N HIS A 110 0.62 -9.09 -3.62
CA HIS A 110 1.68 -8.10 -3.46
C HIS A 110 2.34 -7.64 -4.75
N ALA A 111 2.38 -8.48 -5.79
CA ALA A 111 2.99 -8.16 -7.07
C ALA A 111 1.94 -8.04 -8.19
N SER A 112 1.14 -9.08 -8.43
CA SER A 112 0.22 -9.11 -9.57
C SER A 112 -0.92 -8.11 -9.44
N ALA A 113 -1.50 -7.94 -8.24
CA ALA A 113 -2.57 -6.97 -8.00
C ALA A 113 -2.08 -5.53 -8.25
N GLN A 114 -0.90 -5.18 -7.73
CA GLN A 114 -0.30 -3.87 -7.99
C GLN A 114 0.00 -3.68 -9.49
N PHE A 115 0.58 -4.68 -10.15
CA PHE A 115 0.81 -4.64 -11.59
C PHE A 115 -0.49 -4.39 -12.36
N ARG A 116 -1.59 -5.05 -12.00
CA ARG A 116 -2.89 -4.89 -12.68
C ARG A 116 -3.44 -3.46 -12.53
N ILE A 117 -3.40 -2.90 -11.31
CA ILE A 117 -3.80 -1.49 -11.05
C ILE A 117 -2.93 -0.52 -11.88
N LEU A 118 -1.62 -0.70 -11.84
CA LEU A 118 -0.68 0.16 -12.57
C LEU A 118 -0.85 0.03 -14.08
N ARG A 119 -1.14 -1.17 -14.60
CA ARG A 119 -1.45 -1.39 -16.01
C ARG A 119 -2.74 -0.67 -16.43
N ALA A 120 -3.80 -0.74 -15.64
CA ALA A 120 -5.06 -0.04 -15.90
C ALA A 120 -4.83 1.48 -15.91
N TYR A 121 -4.14 2.00 -14.90
CA TYR A 121 -3.76 3.41 -14.81
C TYR A 121 -2.86 3.86 -15.97
N GLY A 122 -1.87 3.05 -16.34
CA GLY A 122 -0.95 3.34 -17.45
C GLY A 122 -1.64 3.42 -18.82
N ARG A 123 -2.71 2.64 -19.05
CA ARG A 123 -3.53 2.76 -20.26
C ARG A 123 -4.22 4.13 -20.34
N TRP A 124 -4.75 4.62 -19.22
CA TRP A 124 -5.35 5.93 -19.13
C TRP A 124 -4.31 7.05 -19.28
N LEU A 125 -3.13 6.94 -18.65
CA LEU A 125 -2.04 7.92 -18.77
C LEU A 125 -1.61 8.13 -20.23
N ARG A 126 -1.50 7.07 -21.01
CA ARG A 126 -1.12 7.15 -22.43
C ARG A 126 -2.06 8.02 -23.26
N GLN A 127 -3.31 8.14 -22.88
CA GLN A 127 -4.34 8.88 -23.61
C GLN A 127 -4.56 10.29 -23.06
N ASN A 128 -4.21 10.52 -21.78
CA ASN A 128 -4.64 11.70 -21.03
C ASN A 128 -3.48 12.48 -20.37
N ALA A 129 -2.24 12.08 -20.56
CA ALA A 129 -1.09 12.71 -19.92
C ALA A 129 0.05 12.99 -20.89
N SER A 130 0.81 14.07 -20.62
CA SER A 130 2.02 14.48 -21.32
C SER A 130 3.06 14.99 -20.31
N ALA A 131 4.23 15.41 -20.79
CA ALA A 131 5.25 16.03 -19.95
C ALA A 131 4.79 17.37 -19.33
N ASP A 132 3.86 18.07 -19.97
CA ASP A 132 3.30 19.33 -19.49
C ASP A 132 2.10 19.16 -18.55
N SER A 133 1.69 17.91 -18.30
CA SER A 133 0.62 17.62 -17.34
C SER A 133 1.05 17.96 -15.90
N PRO A 134 0.12 18.31 -15.00
CA PRO A 134 0.43 18.39 -13.57
C PRO A 134 1.06 17.11 -13.06
N THR A 135 2.03 17.21 -12.15
CA THR A 135 2.69 16.04 -11.57
C THR A 135 1.67 15.11 -10.91
N ARG A 136 1.78 13.84 -11.24
CA ARG A 136 1.00 12.74 -10.65
C ARG A 136 1.90 11.84 -9.82
N LYS A 137 1.33 11.15 -8.87
CA LYS A 137 2.06 10.39 -7.86
C LYS A 137 1.61 8.93 -7.83
N VAL A 138 2.56 8.03 -7.84
CA VAL A 138 2.33 6.63 -7.52
C VAL A 138 3.19 6.25 -6.34
N VAL A 139 2.57 5.73 -5.29
CA VAL A 139 3.26 5.25 -4.09
C VAL A 139 2.93 3.77 -3.89
N ASN A 140 3.92 2.93 -4.05
CA ASN A 140 3.81 1.49 -3.86
C ASN A 140 4.26 1.10 -2.46
N ILE A 141 3.49 0.27 -1.76
CA ILE A 141 3.86 -0.15 -0.40
C ILE A 141 4.68 -1.43 -0.46
N SER A 142 5.96 -1.28 -0.12
CA SER A 142 6.89 -2.39 0.10
C SER A 142 7.05 -2.69 1.60
N SER A 143 8.12 -3.34 1.97
CA SER A 143 8.50 -3.69 3.34
C SER A 143 10.01 -3.75 3.45
N THR A 144 10.55 -3.54 4.64
CA THR A 144 11.96 -3.88 4.92
C THR A 144 12.25 -5.34 4.57
N MET A 145 11.26 -6.23 4.70
CA MET A 145 11.41 -7.64 4.29
C MET A 145 11.53 -7.81 2.77
N GLY A 146 10.98 -6.91 1.97
CA GLY A 146 11.19 -6.90 0.52
C GLY A 146 12.56 -6.38 0.09
N VAL A 147 13.26 -5.66 0.96
CA VAL A 147 14.60 -5.11 0.71
C VAL A 147 15.68 -6.03 1.27
N HIS A 148 15.46 -6.60 2.45
CA HIS A 148 16.48 -7.32 3.23
C HIS A 148 16.15 -8.81 3.45
N GLY A 149 14.94 -9.24 3.16
CA GLY A 149 14.45 -10.57 3.48
C GLY A 149 13.99 -10.71 4.93
N GLY A 150 13.32 -11.82 5.22
CA GLY A 150 12.86 -12.16 6.58
C GLY A 150 12.67 -13.66 6.74
N ALA A 151 13.14 -14.21 7.85
CA ALA A 151 12.95 -15.63 8.17
C ALA A 151 11.45 -15.97 8.15
N THR A 152 11.07 -17.11 7.57
CA THR A 152 9.68 -17.58 7.41
C THR A 152 8.77 -16.71 6.53
N GLN A 153 9.32 -15.71 5.85
CA GLN A 153 8.58 -14.74 5.04
C GLN A 153 8.93 -14.79 3.55
N LEU A 154 9.40 -15.93 3.03
CA LEU A 154 9.92 -16.03 1.67
C LEU A 154 8.96 -15.46 0.61
N ALA A 155 7.73 -15.94 0.55
CA ALA A 155 6.75 -15.52 -0.45
C ALA A 155 6.35 -14.03 -0.29
N TYR A 156 6.17 -13.57 0.95
CA TYR A 156 5.93 -12.17 1.25
C TYR A 156 7.10 -11.28 0.83
N SER A 157 8.33 -11.67 1.19
CA SER A 157 9.55 -10.94 0.82
C SER A 157 9.73 -10.87 -0.69
N ALA A 158 9.49 -11.99 -1.40
CA ALA A 158 9.53 -12.02 -2.87
C ALA A 158 8.49 -11.07 -3.49
N GLY A 159 7.25 -11.10 -3.03
CA GLY A 159 6.21 -10.18 -3.49
C GLY A 159 6.57 -8.71 -3.23
N LYS A 160 7.09 -8.39 -2.04
CA LYS A 160 7.51 -7.02 -1.68
C LYS A 160 8.81 -6.58 -2.37
N ALA A 161 9.69 -7.52 -2.76
CA ALA A 161 10.86 -7.24 -3.60
C ALA A 161 10.44 -6.93 -5.05
N ALA A 162 9.43 -7.63 -5.59
CA ALA A 162 8.87 -7.33 -6.92
C ALA A 162 8.39 -5.88 -7.00
N VAL A 163 7.81 -5.34 -5.94
CA VAL A 163 7.37 -3.93 -5.85
C VAL A 163 8.52 -2.95 -6.10
N VAL A 164 9.72 -3.26 -5.62
CA VAL A 164 10.93 -2.44 -5.86
C VAL A 164 11.26 -2.38 -7.34
N GLY A 165 11.24 -3.52 -8.02
CA GLY A 165 11.47 -3.61 -9.47
C GLY A 165 10.40 -2.85 -10.27
N ILE A 166 9.12 -3.05 -9.94
CA ILE A 166 7.99 -2.33 -10.54
C ILE A 166 8.18 -0.82 -10.40
N THR A 167 8.49 -0.34 -9.20
CA THR A 167 8.68 1.08 -8.90
C THR A 167 9.78 1.71 -9.76
N LYS A 168 10.95 1.10 -9.79
CA LYS A 168 12.12 1.61 -10.54
C LYS A 168 11.90 1.60 -12.05
N THR A 169 11.20 0.59 -12.56
CA THR A 169 10.89 0.49 -13.98
C THR A 169 9.90 1.57 -14.39
N LEU A 170 8.77 1.68 -13.68
CA LEU A 170 7.73 2.64 -14.04
C LEU A 170 8.15 4.09 -13.83
N ALA A 171 9.03 4.38 -12.88
CA ALA A 171 9.63 5.71 -12.74
C ALA A 171 10.32 6.16 -14.05
N LYS A 172 11.02 5.25 -14.73
CA LYS A 172 11.67 5.52 -16.03
C LYS A 172 10.68 5.60 -17.18
N GLU A 173 9.67 4.72 -17.19
CA GLU A 173 8.67 4.68 -18.27
C GLU A 173 7.71 5.89 -18.24
N TRP A 174 7.34 6.34 -17.04
CA TRP A 174 6.26 7.31 -16.85
C TRP A 174 6.74 8.74 -16.57
N GLY A 175 8.05 8.97 -16.47
CA GLY A 175 8.62 10.32 -16.38
C GLY A 175 8.17 11.22 -17.54
N ARG A 176 8.02 10.67 -18.75
CA ARG A 176 7.50 11.39 -19.92
C ARG A 176 6.03 11.83 -19.80
N PHE A 177 5.29 11.33 -18.83
CA PHE A 177 3.92 11.72 -18.50
C PHE A 177 3.85 12.62 -17.25
N ASN A 178 5.00 13.07 -16.75
CA ASN A 178 5.15 13.80 -15.48
C ASN A 178 4.54 13.03 -14.30
N VAL A 179 4.86 11.74 -14.20
CA VAL A 179 4.45 10.86 -13.08
C VAL A 179 5.67 10.44 -12.29
N THR A 180 5.68 10.70 -10.98
CA THR A 180 6.66 10.12 -10.07
C THR A 180 6.15 8.79 -9.54
N VAL A 181 7.03 7.79 -9.46
CA VAL A 181 6.72 6.46 -8.95
C VAL A 181 7.73 6.10 -7.88
N ASN A 182 7.29 6.01 -6.62
CA ASN A 182 8.16 5.69 -5.49
C ASN A 182 7.58 4.54 -4.66
N ALA A 183 8.40 3.92 -3.85
CA ALA A 183 7.96 2.93 -2.87
C ALA A 183 8.27 3.41 -1.44
N VAL A 184 7.39 3.05 -0.49
CA VAL A 184 7.67 3.18 0.94
C VAL A 184 7.76 1.77 1.52
N ALA A 185 8.92 1.44 2.08
CA ALA A 185 9.20 0.15 2.71
C ALA A 185 9.13 0.30 4.22
N PHE A 186 8.08 -0.27 4.82
CA PHE A 186 7.85 -0.18 6.25
C PHE A 186 8.62 -1.24 7.04
N GLY A 187 9.07 -0.85 8.24
CA GLY A 187 9.41 -1.77 9.32
C GLY A 187 8.15 -2.26 10.05
N ALA A 188 8.26 -2.52 11.35
CA ALA A 188 7.14 -2.93 12.18
C ALA A 188 6.19 -1.75 12.45
N ILE A 189 4.94 -1.84 11.95
CA ILE A 189 3.87 -0.85 12.17
C ILE A 189 2.76 -1.51 12.99
N GLU A 190 2.25 -0.80 13.99
CA GLU A 190 1.14 -1.22 14.86
C GLU A 190 -0.18 -1.29 14.07
N THR A 191 -0.59 -2.49 13.70
CA THR A 191 -1.82 -2.75 12.94
C THR A 191 -2.47 -4.03 13.48
N ARG A 192 -3.65 -4.39 12.96
CA ARG A 192 -4.26 -5.68 13.24
C ARG A 192 -3.33 -6.87 12.93
N LEU A 193 -2.47 -6.74 11.91
CA LEU A 193 -1.54 -7.80 11.51
C LEU A 193 -0.37 -7.97 12.47
N THR A 194 -0.10 -6.99 13.32
CA THR A 194 0.95 -6.98 14.33
C THR A 194 0.40 -6.81 15.74
N SER A 195 -0.93 -6.93 15.93
CA SER A 195 -1.56 -6.79 17.25
C SER A 195 -1.04 -7.84 18.22
N PRO A 196 -0.88 -7.49 19.51
CA PRO A 196 -0.28 -8.37 20.49
C PRO A 196 -1.15 -9.61 20.77
N TYR A 197 -0.49 -10.74 21.08
CA TYR A 197 -1.12 -11.91 21.67
C TYR A 197 -0.24 -12.49 22.78
N GLU A 198 -0.87 -13.08 23.81
CA GLU A 198 -0.13 -13.64 24.96
C GLU A 198 0.22 -15.13 24.78
N ARG A 199 -0.70 -15.94 24.26
CA ARG A 199 -0.54 -17.40 24.14
C ARG A 199 -0.69 -17.89 22.72
N GLU A 200 -1.73 -17.44 22.00
CA GLU A 200 -2.03 -17.89 20.66
C GLU A 200 -2.18 -16.69 19.71
N PRO A 201 -1.69 -16.80 18.45
CA PRO A 201 -1.86 -15.76 17.45
C PRO A 201 -3.31 -15.41 17.21
N ASN A 202 -3.56 -14.13 16.93
CA ASN A 202 -4.87 -13.67 16.51
C ASN A 202 -5.26 -14.32 15.16
N ILE A 203 -6.55 -14.42 14.91
CA ILE A 203 -7.06 -14.95 13.63
C ILE A 203 -7.54 -13.79 12.77
N SER A 204 -7.06 -13.76 11.55
CA SER A 204 -7.57 -12.91 10.47
C SER A 204 -8.21 -13.79 9.41
N VAL A 205 -9.40 -13.42 8.98
CA VAL A 205 -10.07 -14.11 7.87
C VAL A 205 -9.84 -13.31 6.59
N VAL A 206 -9.31 -13.97 5.55
CA VAL A 206 -9.14 -13.38 4.22
C VAL A 206 -9.67 -14.38 3.21
N LYS A 207 -10.65 -14.00 2.41
CA LYS A 207 -11.34 -14.86 1.43
C LYS A 207 -11.88 -16.17 2.07
N GLY A 208 -12.46 -16.06 3.25
CA GLY A 208 -13.00 -17.23 3.98
C GLY A 208 -11.94 -18.14 4.64
N GLN A 209 -10.66 -17.89 4.41
CA GLN A 209 -9.57 -18.65 5.02
C GLN A 209 -9.05 -17.97 6.29
N GLN A 210 -8.92 -18.73 7.36
CA GLN A 210 -8.33 -18.29 8.61
C GLN A 210 -6.80 -18.23 8.51
N ARG A 211 -6.21 -17.13 8.93
CA ARG A 211 -4.76 -16.92 8.98
C ARG A 211 -4.36 -16.44 10.36
N LYS A 212 -3.31 -17.01 10.89
CA LYS A 212 -2.70 -16.57 12.15
C LYS A 212 -1.96 -15.24 11.88
N VAL A 213 -2.24 -14.23 12.69
CA VAL A 213 -1.63 -12.90 12.62
C VAL A 213 -1.33 -12.40 14.03
N GLY A 214 -0.59 -11.30 14.12
CA GLY A 214 -0.16 -10.73 15.38
C GLY A 214 1.29 -11.06 15.72
N LEU A 215 1.78 -10.45 16.77
CA LEU A 215 3.11 -10.65 17.32
C LEU A 215 3.00 -11.02 18.80
N SER A 216 3.84 -11.94 19.27
CA SER A 216 3.98 -12.17 20.71
C SER A 216 4.54 -10.92 21.39
N LEU A 217 4.33 -10.80 22.70
CA LEU A 217 4.90 -9.70 23.47
C LEU A 217 6.43 -9.62 23.34
N GLU A 218 7.09 -10.78 23.29
CA GLU A 218 8.54 -10.88 23.05
C GLU A 218 8.93 -10.32 21.67
N GLN A 219 8.18 -10.67 20.62
CA GLN A 219 8.43 -10.16 19.26
C GLN A 219 8.19 -8.64 19.16
N ILE A 220 7.19 -8.13 19.86
CA ILE A 220 6.93 -6.69 19.95
C ILE A 220 8.08 -5.97 20.62
N GLU A 221 8.55 -6.51 21.75
CA GLU A 221 9.67 -5.93 22.48
C GLU A 221 10.96 -5.98 21.66
N ALA A 222 11.23 -7.10 20.98
CA ALA A 222 12.34 -7.22 20.05
C ALA A 222 12.26 -6.21 18.89
N ALA A 223 11.06 -5.98 18.33
CA ALA A 223 10.86 -4.99 17.28
C ALA A 223 11.13 -3.55 17.75
N LYS A 224 10.73 -3.22 18.99
CA LYS A 224 11.03 -1.92 19.62
C LYS A 224 12.52 -1.75 19.84
N GLN A 225 13.20 -2.76 20.39
CA GLN A 225 14.64 -2.74 20.64
C GLN A 225 15.48 -2.66 19.35
N ALA A 226 15.02 -3.30 18.28
CA ALA A 226 15.66 -3.22 16.98
C ALA A 226 15.52 -1.84 16.32
N SER A 227 14.52 -1.06 16.72
CA SER A 227 14.31 0.30 16.22
C SER A 227 15.16 1.31 17.00
N PRO A 228 16.08 2.04 16.36
CA PRO A 228 16.78 3.16 16.98
C PRO A 228 15.87 4.23 17.63
N LEU A 229 14.63 4.37 17.13
CA LEU A 229 13.63 5.25 17.74
C LEU A 229 12.93 4.63 18.97
N GLY A 230 13.26 3.40 19.36
CA GLY A 230 12.76 2.72 20.56
C GLY A 230 11.28 2.34 20.53
N ARG A 231 10.64 2.36 19.36
CA ARG A 231 9.22 2.04 19.21
C ARG A 231 8.90 1.43 17.85
N MET A 232 7.78 0.78 17.75
CA MET A 232 7.14 0.49 16.45
C MET A 232 6.56 1.78 15.86
N GLY A 233 6.35 1.80 14.55
CA GLY A 233 5.62 2.88 13.88
C GLY A 233 4.12 2.73 14.10
N THR A 234 3.39 3.84 14.07
CA THR A 234 1.92 3.84 14.07
C THR A 234 1.37 3.87 12.63
N PRO A 235 0.08 3.58 12.41
CA PRO A 235 -0.56 3.81 11.10
C PRO A 235 -0.41 5.26 10.61
N GLU A 236 -0.40 6.23 11.53
CA GLU A 236 -0.20 7.65 11.21
C GLU A 236 1.23 7.94 10.76
N ASP A 237 2.26 7.32 11.38
CA ASP A 237 3.66 7.41 10.91
C ASP A 237 3.78 6.89 9.47
N ALA A 238 3.11 5.77 9.20
CA ALA A 238 3.08 5.19 7.85
C ALA A 238 2.36 6.10 6.86
N ALA A 239 1.18 6.61 7.21
CA ALA A 239 0.40 7.53 6.38
C ALA A 239 1.16 8.83 6.09
N ASN A 240 1.88 9.37 7.08
CA ASN A 240 2.73 10.54 6.90
C ASN A 240 3.88 10.27 5.93
N SER A 241 4.51 9.10 6.00
CA SER A 241 5.58 8.71 5.07
C SER A 241 5.07 8.55 3.63
N ILE A 242 3.87 8.00 3.46
CA ILE A 242 3.19 7.92 2.15
C ILE A 242 2.85 9.32 1.64
N TYR A 243 2.27 10.17 2.50
CA TYR A 243 1.91 11.54 2.16
C TYR A 243 3.11 12.34 1.66
N LEU A 244 4.29 12.22 2.28
CA LEU A 244 5.51 12.89 1.81
C LEU A 244 5.83 12.57 0.36
N MET A 245 5.54 11.36 -0.12
CA MET A 245 5.73 10.97 -1.52
C MET A 245 4.56 11.39 -2.43
N CYS A 246 3.44 11.83 -1.86
CA CYS A 246 2.29 12.36 -2.58
C CYS A 246 2.33 13.90 -2.67
N ALA A 247 3.06 14.57 -1.79
CA ALA A 247 3.12 16.01 -1.68
C ALA A 247 3.91 16.66 -2.85
N PRO A 248 3.59 17.92 -3.23
CA PRO A 248 4.30 18.61 -4.30
C PRO A 248 5.81 18.75 -4.04
N GLU A 249 6.23 18.83 -2.77
CA GLU A 249 7.63 18.92 -2.37
C GLU A 249 8.47 17.71 -2.80
N SER A 250 7.82 16.60 -3.18
CA SER A 250 8.48 15.40 -3.71
C SER A 250 8.42 15.28 -5.24
N ASP A 251 8.11 16.34 -5.98
CA ASP A 251 7.97 16.29 -7.45
C ASP A 251 9.28 15.91 -8.17
N TRP A 252 10.44 16.07 -7.52
CA TRP A 252 11.74 15.68 -8.07
C TRP A 252 12.25 14.34 -7.54
N ILE A 253 11.41 13.58 -6.81
CA ILE A 253 11.76 12.26 -6.24
C ILE A 253 11.00 11.20 -7.02
N THR A 254 11.73 10.33 -7.75
CA THR A 254 11.13 9.21 -8.48
C THR A 254 12.10 8.02 -8.58
N GLY A 255 11.55 6.82 -8.54
CA GLY A 255 12.31 5.56 -8.59
C GLY A 255 12.93 5.16 -7.25
N GLU A 256 12.59 5.86 -6.17
CA GLU A 256 13.18 5.65 -4.85
C GLU A 256 12.38 4.66 -4.00
N VAL A 257 13.10 4.02 -3.07
CA VAL A 257 12.54 3.16 -2.02
C VAL A 257 12.89 3.78 -0.68
N ILE A 258 11.89 4.42 -0.07
CA ILE A 258 12.07 5.10 1.22
C ILE A 258 11.85 4.09 2.35
N LEU A 259 12.86 3.87 3.17
CA LEU A 259 12.75 3.04 4.36
C LEU A 259 12.11 3.84 5.51
N ALA A 260 10.88 3.52 5.87
CA ALA A 260 10.18 4.08 7.01
C ALA A 260 10.10 3.02 8.14
N SER A 261 11.22 2.82 8.82
CA SER A 261 11.45 1.69 9.73
C SER A 261 11.88 2.09 11.14
N GLY A 262 11.90 3.39 11.45
CA GLY A 262 12.47 3.86 12.72
C GLY A 262 13.99 3.66 12.82
N GLY A 263 14.67 3.49 11.67
CA GLY A 263 16.12 3.30 11.59
C GLY A 263 16.56 1.82 11.68
N VAL A 264 15.62 0.87 11.68
CA VAL A 264 15.95 -0.58 11.65
C VAL A 264 16.80 -0.85 10.42
N ARG A 265 18.01 -1.33 10.64
CA ARG A 265 18.95 -1.82 9.61
C ARG A 265 18.99 -3.34 9.68
N SER A 266 19.06 -3.98 8.53
CA SER A 266 19.34 -5.41 8.41
C SER A 266 20.82 -5.66 8.58
#